data_2532044f52736bec2ac4c4aad6b2b1fe
#
_entry.id   2532044f52736bec2ac4c4aad6b2b1fe
#
_cell.length_a   1.000
_cell.length_b   1.000
_cell.length_c   1.000
_cell.angle_alpha   90.00
_cell.angle_beta   90.00
_cell.angle_gamma   90.00
#
_symmetry.space_group_name_H-M   'P 1'
#
loop_
_entity.id
_entity.type
_entity.pdbx_description
1 polymer ?
#
loop_
_entity_poly.entity_id
_entity_poly.type
_entity_poly.pdbx_seq_one_letter_code
_entity_poly.pdbx_strand_id
1 'polypeptide(L)'
;MAEDTKQHIRIHVYDQDFDIAVRPQDEPLYRRAAKFITERYNKYAEMFKGHKSDHTIALMTLIDIALLYEMEVDKNDVEPYNNTLKRLI
;
A
#
# COMPACT_ATOMS: atom_id res chain seq x y z
N MET A 1 -3.59 28.50 1.76
CA MET A 1 -4.93 28.00 1.43
C MET A 1 -5.32 26.88 2.39
N ALA A 2 -6.59 26.85 2.75
CA ALA A 2 -7.04 25.85 3.73
C ALA A 2 -6.83 24.43 3.24
N GLU A 3 -7.00 24.22 1.94
CA GLU A 3 -6.84 22.88 1.37
C GLU A 3 -5.41 22.37 1.46
N ASP A 4 -4.46 23.26 1.67
CA ASP A 4 -3.05 22.86 1.78
C ASP A 4 -2.63 22.63 3.23
N THR A 5 -3.55 22.88 4.17
CA THR A 5 -3.25 22.68 5.57
C THR A 5 -3.19 21.18 5.87
N LYS A 6 -2.05 20.77 6.43
CA LYS A 6 -1.86 19.37 6.79
C LYS A 6 -2.01 19.20 8.29
N GLN A 7 -2.48 18.04 8.67
CA GLN A 7 -2.55 17.66 10.07
C GLN A 7 -1.62 16.50 10.33
N HIS A 8 -1.13 16.42 11.57
CA HIS A 8 -0.27 15.31 11.95
C HIS A 8 -1.13 14.19 12.47
N ILE A 9 -0.89 12.99 11.95
CA ILE A 9 -1.56 11.81 12.44
C ILE A 9 -0.51 10.77 12.76
N ARG A 10 -0.88 9.82 13.59
CA ARG A 10 -0.03 8.68 13.91
C ARG A 10 -0.67 7.45 13.32
N ILE A 11 0.11 6.72 12.52
CA ILE A 11 -0.34 5.44 11.98
C ILE A 11 0.55 4.34 12.53
N HIS A 12 -0.03 3.18 12.68
CA HIS A 12 0.66 2.02 13.21
C HIS A 12 0.82 1.01 12.07
N VAL A 13 2.06 0.61 11.80
CA VAL A 13 2.36 -0.36 10.77
C VAL A 13 3.14 -1.48 11.42
N TYR A 14 2.51 -2.61 11.56
CA TYR A 14 3.03 -3.80 12.19
C TYR A 14 3.44 -3.51 13.65
N ASP A 15 4.71 -3.24 13.93
CA ASP A 15 5.19 -3.01 15.28
C ASP A 15 5.71 -1.60 15.49
N GLN A 16 5.43 -0.69 14.58
CA GLN A 16 6.02 0.63 14.64
C GLN A 16 4.99 1.70 14.36
N ASP A 17 5.11 2.81 15.09
CA ASP A 17 4.25 3.98 14.89
C ASP A 17 5.01 5.00 14.05
N PHE A 18 4.27 5.66 13.18
CA PHE A 18 4.80 6.73 12.33
C PHE A 18 3.96 7.98 12.50
N ASP A 19 4.64 9.10 12.70
CA ASP A 19 3.98 10.41 12.70
C ASP A 19 4.14 11.00 11.31
N ILE A 20 3.01 11.28 10.66
CA ILE A 20 3.06 11.80 9.29
C ILE A 20 2.13 12.99 9.19
N ALA A 21 2.44 13.89 8.26
CA ALA A 21 1.61 15.05 7.98
C ALA A 21 0.82 14.77 6.72
N VAL A 22 -0.49 14.81 6.83
CA VAL A 22 -1.37 14.48 5.71
C VAL A 22 -2.48 15.52 5.61
N ARG A 23 -3.05 15.64 4.43
CA ARG A 23 -4.26 16.46 4.27
C ARG A 23 -5.41 15.73 4.96
N PRO A 24 -6.30 16.47 5.62
CA PRO A 24 -7.40 15.82 6.34
C PRO A 24 -8.22 14.87 5.46
N GLN A 25 -8.45 15.22 4.21
CA GLN A 25 -9.24 14.39 3.32
C GLN A 25 -8.54 13.07 2.96
N ASP A 26 -7.23 12.99 3.15
CA ASP A 26 -6.45 11.80 2.83
C ASP A 26 -6.24 10.88 4.02
N GLU A 27 -6.59 11.35 5.23
CA GLU A 27 -6.34 10.55 6.43
C GLU A 27 -6.91 9.13 6.36
N PRO A 28 -8.15 8.94 5.90
CA PRO A 28 -8.69 7.57 5.83
C PRO A 28 -7.88 6.66 4.92
N LEU A 29 -7.31 7.22 3.85
CA LEU A 29 -6.47 6.44 2.94
C LEU A 29 -5.22 5.93 3.65
N TYR A 30 -4.57 6.82 4.41
CA TYR A 30 -3.35 6.43 5.13
C TYR A 30 -3.64 5.39 6.19
N ARG A 31 -4.77 5.52 6.87
CA ARG A 31 -5.12 4.55 7.91
C ARG A 31 -5.44 3.18 7.31
N ARG A 32 -6.14 3.17 6.19
CA ARG A 32 -6.41 1.91 5.50
C ARG A 32 -5.14 1.27 4.97
N ALA A 33 -4.22 2.10 4.46
CA ALA A 33 -2.95 1.59 3.97
C ALA A 33 -2.14 0.93 5.10
N ALA A 34 -2.09 1.60 6.26
CA ALA A 34 -1.36 1.05 7.40
C ALA A 34 -1.94 -0.28 7.85
N LYS A 35 -3.26 -0.36 7.90
CA LYS A 35 -3.94 -1.60 8.29
C LYS A 35 -3.67 -2.70 7.27
N PHE A 36 -3.73 -2.37 6.01
CA PHE A 36 -3.50 -3.34 4.95
C PHE A 36 -2.07 -3.90 5.00
N ILE A 37 -1.10 -3.02 5.18
CA ILE A 37 0.30 -3.45 5.29
C ILE A 37 0.46 -4.39 6.46
N THR A 38 -0.10 -4.02 7.61
CA THR A 38 0.01 -4.84 8.82
C THR A 38 -0.61 -6.22 8.61
N GLU A 39 -1.76 -6.28 7.97
CA GLU A 39 -2.42 -7.56 7.72
C GLU A 39 -1.59 -8.43 6.79
N ARG A 40 -1.03 -7.85 5.73
CA ARG A 40 -0.20 -8.60 4.80
C ARG A 40 1.10 -9.07 5.47
N TYR A 41 1.70 -8.20 6.28
CA TYR A 41 2.90 -8.58 7.01
C TYR A 41 2.63 -9.74 7.94
N ASN A 42 1.54 -9.67 8.70
CA ASN A 42 1.19 -10.72 9.65
C ASN A 42 0.99 -12.06 8.96
N LYS A 43 0.42 -12.04 7.77
CA LYS A 43 0.22 -13.27 7.00
C LYS A 43 1.56 -13.96 6.73
N TYR A 44 2.56 -13.22 6.28
CA TYR A 44 3.85 -13.80 5.99
C TYR A 44 4.61 -14.12 7.28
N ALA A 45 4.43 -13.30 8.31
CA ALA A 45 5.09 -13.57 9.58
C ALA A 45 4.62 -14.89 10.18
N GLU A 46 3.33 -15.19 10.09
CA GLU A 46 2.83 -16.47 10.58
C GLU A 46 3.47 -17.64 9.87
N MET A 47 3.70 -17.49 8.57
CA MET A 47 4.27 -18.58 7.78
C MET A 47 5.78 -18.76 7.99
N PHE A 48 6.49 -17.65 8.18
CA PHE A 48 7.96 -17.67 8.08
C PHE A 48 8.69 -17.19 9.30
N LYS A 49 8.01 -16.75 10.35
CA LYS A 49 8.68 -16.28 11.55
C LYS A 49 9.47 -17.43 12.16
N GLY A 50 10.73 -17.14 12.50
CA GLY A 50 11.61 -18.17 12.99
C GLY A 50 12.40 -18.86 11.90
N HIS A 51 11.98 -18.71 10.64
CA HIS A 51 12.67 -19.28 9.49
C HIS A 51 13.31 -18.20 8.63
N LYS A 52 12.73 -17.02 8.63
CA LYS A 52 13.24 -15.88 7.87
C LYS A 52 13.29 -14.66 8.77
N SER A 53 14.22 -13.77 8.47
CA SER A 53 14.36 -12.55 9.26
C SER A 53 13.15 -11.63 9.04
N ASP A 54 12.94 -10.73 10.00
CA ASP A 54 11.88 -9.73 9.88
C ASP A 54 12.09 -8.88 8.64
N HIS A 55 13.34 -8.57 8.33
CA HIS A 55 13.65 -7.79 7.14
C HIS A 55 13.21 -8.52 5.87
N THR A 56 13.50 -9.82 5.79
CA THR A 56 13.08 -10.61 4.64
C THR A 56 11.55 -10.67 4.53
N ILE A 57 10.88 -10.86 5.66
CA ILE A 57 9.42 -10.90 5.69
C ILE A 57 8.86 -9.56 5.20
N ALA A 58 9.50 -8.45 5.61
CA ALA A 58 9.06 -7.12 5.17
C ALA A 58 9.21 -6.97 3.66
N LEU A 59 10.33 -7.45 3.11
CA LEU A 59 10.52 -7.39 1.66
C LEU A 59 9.50 -8.25 0.91
N MET A 60 9.19 -9.42 1.46
CA MET A 60 8.15 -10.27 0.88
C MET A 60 6.80 -9.57 0.90
N THR A 61 6.51 -8.86 1.98
CA THR A 61 5.27 -8.09 2.09
C THR A 61 5.23 -6.98 1.05
N LEU A 62 6.35 -6.29 0.84
CA LEU A 62 6.43 -5.25 -0.17
C LEU A 62 6.19 -5.81 -1.57
N ILE A 63 6.78 -6.96 -1.86
CA ILE A 63 6.57 -7.61 -3.15
C ILE A 63 5.10 -7.94 -3.34
N ASP A 64 4.47 -8.50 -2.30
CA ASP A 64 3.05 -8.86 -2.36
C ASP A 64 2.19 -7.64 -2.67
N ILE A 65 2.41 -6.56 -1.92
CA ILE A 65 1.62 -5.34 -2.10
C ILE A 65 1.88 -4.74 -3.47
N ALA A 66 3.14 -4.72 -3.90
CA ALA A 66 3.49 -4.20 -5.21
C ALA A 66 2.83 -5.01 -6.32
N LEU A 67 2.77 -6.33 -6.16
CA LEU A 67 2.09 -7.17 -7.14
C LEU A 67 0.59 -6.86 -7.20
N LEU A 68 -0.03 -6.67 -6.04
CA LEU A 68 -1.44 -6.30 -6.00
C LEU A 68 -1.66 -4.98 -6.71
N TYR A 69 -0.77 -4.02 -6.49
CA TYR A 69 -0.87 -2.73 -7.15
C TYR A 69 -0.73 -2.88 -8.67
N GLU A 70 0.27 -3.66 -9.11
CA GLU A 70 0.49 -3.85 -10.54
C GLU A 70 -0.68 -4.56 -11.20
N MET A 71 -1.25 -5.52 -10.51
CA MET A 71 -2.42 -6.23 -11.03
C MET A 71 -3.61 -5.29 -11.16
N GLU A 72 -3.77 -4.38 -10.20
CA GLU A 72 -4.87 -3.43 -10.24
C GLU A 72 -4.66 -2.41 -11.36
N VAL A 73 -3.43 -1.94 -11.53
CA VAL A 73 -3.08 -1.02 -12.61
C VAL A 73 -3.33 -1.68 -13.95
N ASP A 74 -2.86 -2.91 -14.11
CA ASP A 74 -3.04 -3.65 -15.35
C ASP A 74 -4.52 -3.85 -15.66
N LYS A 75 -5.28 -4.20 -14.64
CA LYS A 75 -6.72 -4.40 -14.78
C LYS A 75 -7.41 -3.11 -15.20
N ASN A 76 -7.03 -1.99 -14.58
CA ASN A 76 -7.62 -0.69 -14.91
C ASN A 76 -7.18 -0.19 -16.27
N ASP A 77 -5.98 -0.57 -16.69
CA ASP A 77 -5.44 -0.14 -17.96
C ASP A 77 -5.91 -1.00 -19.13
N VAL A 78 -6.38 -2.21 -18.83
CA VAL A 78 -6.80 -3.13 -19.91
C VAL A 78 -7.86 -2.49 -20.79
N GLU A 79 -8.91 -1.91 -20.20
CA GLU A 79 -9.95 -1.28 -20.98
C GLU A 79 -9.44 -0.02 -21.69
N PRO A 80 -8.86 0.95 -20.96
CA PRO A 80 -8.33 2.14 -21.64
C PRO A 80 -7.22 1.80 -22.62
N TYR A 81 -6.39 0.84 -22.26
CA TYR A 81 -5.30 0.43 -23.13
C TYR A 81 -5.83 -0.17 -24.43
N ASN A 82 -6.79 -1.06 -24.31
CA ASN A 82 -7.40 -1.67 -25.49
C ASN A 82 -8.08 -0.63 -26.35
N ASN A 83 -8.74 0.34 -25.72
CA ASN A 83 -9.37 1.41 -26.47
C ASN A 83 -8.33 2.25 -27.20
N THR A 84 -7.22 2.51 -26.53
CA THR A 84 -6.13 3.26 -27.13
C THR A 84 -5.52 2.51 -28.30
N LEU A 85 -5.31 1.22 -28.11
CA LEU A 85 -4.80 0.39 -29.20
C LEU A 85 -5.73 0.38 -30.39
N LYS A 86 -7.02 0.27 -30.12
CA LYS A 86 -8.00 0.28 -31.19
C LYS A 86 -7.96 1.58 -31.96
N ARG A 87 -7.71 2.69 -31.27
CA ARG A 87 -7.62 3.98 -31.94
C ARG A 87 -6.32 4.13 -32.73
N LEU A 88 -5.25 3.52 -32.23
CA LEU A 88 -3.95 3.58 -32.88
C LEU A 88 -3.88 2.63 -34.06
N ILE A 89 -4.58 1.54 -33.99
CA ILE A 89 -4.61 0.55 -35.05
C ILE A 89 -5.71 0.90 -36.04
#